data_512bccf0d25ed0c5c990d85a0a1d4423
#
_entry.id   512bccf0d25ed0c5c990d85a0a1d4423
#
_cell.length_a   1.000
_cell.length_b   1.000
_cell.length_c   1.000
_cell.angle_alpha   90.00
_cell.angle_beta   90.00
_cell.angle_gamma   90.00
#
_symmetry.space_group_name_H-M   'P 1'
#
loop_
_entity.id
_entity.type
_entity.pdbx_description
1 polymer ?
#
loop_
_entity_poly.entity_id
_entity_poly.type
_entity_poly.pdbx_seq_one_letter_code
_entity_poly.pdbx_strand_id
1 'polypeptide(L)'
;MVGVSENTDQPPTDIATLQALLAQARAERDAALAERDHLLSQNDRLQHLLQQLQRAQFGRSSEKLDQDQLHLAFEDIEQAIAATEADDDKSDPIRAAARAEKRRANRGSLPAHLPRLHVTIEPDDTSCPCCRTPMHVIGEETSQRLDVIPAQFRVLVTRRPKYACRTCEQAVIQAPAPERLIKGGLPTEAMVASVLVAKYAWHLPLYRQAQMLGAQGIDIKRAVLAFWVGYAAAELKPVYLRLREFILASAKIAVDETIAPVLDPGRGRTKQGYFWAVARDDRPWGGADPPAIAFSYAPGRGAVHGLKLLEGYRGIVQCDGYAAYKKIAATPGEAITLAFCWTHLRRRFFDIAKGGDAPIASEALERIAALYGIEKTIRGMSADDRRQVRQDKSKPLVASLKAWFEQQLARVSVKAKIADEIRYGLNHWDGLTRFLDDGCIELDTNIVERGIRPIVLNRKNALFAGHDHGAENWACIASLIETCKLTGVEPQAYLTDVLTKLLNLWPASRLDELMPWAWAAEHSARKLAA
;
A
#
# COMPACT_ATOMS: atom_id res chain seq x y z
N MET A 1 58.70 18.33 -48.89
CA MET A 1 59.21 16.95 -48.88
C MET A 1 58.96 16.40 -47.48
N VAL A 2 57.89 15.66 -47.34
CA VAL A 2 57.54 14.99 -46.06
C VAL A 2 58.00 13.53 -46.27
N GLY A 3 58.98 13.14 -45.47
CA GLY A 3 59.53 11.78 -45.51
C GLY A 3 58.51 10.79 -44.93
N VAL A 4 58.06 9.86 -45.75
CA VAL A 4 57.30 8.69 -45.32
C VAL A 4 58.33 7.69 -44.75
N SER A 5 58.28 7.45 -43.42
CA SER A 5 59.00 6.38 -42.75
C SER A 5 58.27 5.07 -43.07
N GLU A 6 58.85 4.28 -43.97
CA GLU A 6 58.47 2.90 -44.18
C GLU A 6 58.81 2.08 -42.92
N ASN A 7 57.78 1.75 -42.14
CA ASN A 7 57.88 0.77 -41.03
C ASN A 7 57.83 -0.64 -41.66
N THR A 8 59.00 -1.23 -41.90
CA THR A 8 59.11 -2.61 -42.38
C THR A 8 58.81 -3.54 -41.20
N ASP A 9 57.55 -3.91 -41.04
CA ASP A 9 57.07 -4.99 -40.18
C ASP A 9 57.47 -6.34 -40.81
N GLN A 10 58.74 -6.70 -40.66
CA GLN A 10 59.15 -8.08 -40.96
C GLN A 10 58.71 -8.99 -39.79
N PRO A 11 57.97 -10.07 -40.07
CA PRO A 11 57.59 -11.01 -39.00
C PRO A 11 58.81 -11.57 -38.32
N PRO A 12 58.82 -11.69 -36.98
CA PRO A 12 59.97 -12.26 -36.26
C PRO A 12 60.22 -13.66 -36.74
N THR A 13 61.50 -13.96 -37.08
CA THR A 13 61.96 -15.27 -37.60
C THR A 13 62.39 -16.18 -36.48
N ASP A 14 62.49 -15.73 -35.26
CA ASP A 14 62.85 -16.54 -34.11
C ASP A 14 61.65 -17.31 -33.55
N ILE A 15 61.84 -18.65 -33.41
CA ILE A 15 60.80 -19.59 -32.96
C ILE A 15 60.27 -19.21 -31.55
N ALA A 16 61.11 -18.72 -30.65
CA ALA A 16 60.76 -18.38 -29.31
C ALA A 16 59.83 -17.15 -29.29
N THR A 17 60.09 -16.11 -30.10
CA THR A 17 59.29 -14.93 -30.27
C THR A 17 57.92 -15.23 -30.90
N LEU A 18 57.92 -16.13 -31.91
CA LEU A 18 56.65 -16.59 -32.51
C LEU A 18 55.78 -17.39 -31.53
N GLN A 19 56.39 -18.20 -30.68
CA GLN A 19 55.67 -18.94 -29.65
C GLN A 19 55.08 -17.99 -28.58
N ALA A 20 55.83 -16.96 -28.18
CA ALA A 20 55.32 -15.94 -27.26
C ALA A 20 54.14 -15.15 -27.83
N LEU A 21 54.25 -14.70 -29.10
CA LEU A 21 53.14 -14.02 -29.79
C LEU A 21 51.91 -14.91 -29.95
N LEU A 22 52.10 -16.19 -30.25
CA LEU A 22 51.02 -17.17 -30.35
C LEU A 22 50.35 -17.40 -28.99
N ALA A 23 51.13 -17.48 -27.92
CA ALA A 23 50.60 -17.60 -26.56
C ALA A 23 49.77 -16.36 -26.13
N GLN A 24 50.28 -15.16 -26.46
CA GLN A 24 49.59 -13.91 -26.20
C GLN A 24 48.29 -13.83 -27.02
N ALA A 25 48.33 -14.11 -28.33
CA ALA A 25 47.13 -14.09 -29.17
C ALA A 25 46.07 -15.13 -28.71
N ARG A 26 46.50 -16.29 -28.21
CA ARG A 26 45.58 -17.27 -27.59
C ARG A 26 44.96 -16.74 -26.31
N ALA A 27 45.72 -16.12 -25.44
CA ALA A 27 45.20 -15.52 -24.20
C ALA A 27 44.21 -14.40 -24.48
N GLU A 28 44.50 -13.52 -25.43
CA GLU A 28 43.61 -12.46 -25.89
C GLU A 28 42.32 -13.03 -26.51
N ARG A 29 42.44 -14.07 -27.34
CA ARG A 29 41.25 -14.76 -27.89
C ARG A 29 40.40 -15.39 -26.78
N ASP A 30 41.02 -16.06 -25.83
CA ASP A 30 40.30 -16.77 -24.76
C ASP A 30 39.64 -15.75 -23.81
N ALA A 31 40.26 -14.60 -23.54
CA ALA A 31 39.65 -13.48 -22.82
C ALA A 31 38.47 -12.87 -23.59
N ALA A 32 38.59 -12.65 -24.89
CA ALA A 32 37.51 -12.15 -25.74
C ALA A 32 36.33 -13.14 -25.85
N LEU A 33 36.61 -14.44 -25.86
CA LEU A 33 35.57 -15.47 -25.84
C LEU A 33 34.83 -15.49 -24.50
N ALA A 34 35.53 -15.38 -23.39
CA ALA A 34 34.92 -15.30 -22.06
C ALA A 34 34.04 -14.05 -21.90
N GLU A 35 34.50 -12.89 -22.39
CA GLU A 35 33.71 -11.66 -22.41
C GLU A 35 32.46 -11.79 -23.31
N ARG A 36 32.60 -12.37 -24.49
CA ARG A 36 31.47 -12.67 -25.37
C ARG A 36 30.44 -13.57 -24.68
N ASP A 37 30.86 -14.65 -24.04
CA ASP A 37 29.97 -15.59 -23.39
C ASP A 37 29.27 -14.97 -22.20
N HIS A 38 29.94 -14.08 -21.46
CA HIS A 38 29.36 -13.27 -20.41
C HIS A 38 28.27 -12.30 -20.97
N LEU A 39 28.57 -11.58 -22.07
CA LEU A 39 27.63 -10.69 -22.71
C LEU A 39 26.41 -11.42 -23.30
N LEU A 40 26.61 -12.64 -23.86
CA LEU A 40 25.50 -13.48 -24.32
C LEU A 40 24.61 -13.90 -23.17
N SER A 41 25.16 -14.32 -22.03
CA SER A 41 24.39 -14.65 -20.84
C SER A 41 23.60 -13.47 -20.30
N GLN A 42 24.18 -12.26 -20.30
CA GLN A 42 23.46 -11.04 -19.93
C GLN A 42 22.32 -10.73 -20.92
N ASN A 43 22.55 -10.89 -22.21
CA ASN A 43 21.54 -10.64 -23.23
C ASN A 43 20.36 -11.61 -23.11
N ASP A 44 20.61 -12.90 -22.93
CA ASP A 44 19.59 -13.92 -22.71
C ASP A 44 18.76 -13.62 -21.46
N ARG A 45 19.40 -13.16 -20.40
CA ARG A 45 18.75 -12.76 -19.16
C ARG A 45 17.86 -11.53 -19.35
N LEU A 46 18.36 -10.49 -20.05
CA LEU A 46 17.59 -9.30 -20.39
C LEU A 46 16.41 -9.64 -21.29
N GLN A 47 16.57 -10.51 -22.29
CA GLN A 47 15.49 -10.99 -23.13
C GLN A 47 14.42 -11.75 -22.33
N HIS A 48 14.84 -12.61 -21.40
CA HIS A 48 13.91 -13.31 -20.52
C HIS A 48 13.10 -12.34 -19.64
N LEU A 49 13.75 -11.33 -19.06
CA LEU A 49 13.10 -10.28 -18.27
C LEU A 49 12.15 -9.44 -19.13
N LEU A 50 12.54 -9.10 -20.35
CA LEU A 50 11.69 -8.38 -21.30
C LEU A 50 10.46 -9.20 -21.70
N GLN A 51 10.60 -10.52 -21.89
CA GLN A 51 9.50 -11.44 -22.14
C GLN A 51 8.57 -11.56 -20.92
N GLN A 52 9.11 -11.60 -19.70
CA GLN A 52 8.33 -11.59 -18.48
C GLN A 52 7.52 -10.29 -18.35
N LEU A 53 8.14 -9.12 -18.59
CA LEU A 53 7.48 -7.82 -18.61
C LEU A 53 6.40 -7.74 -19.69
N GLN A 54 6.68 -8.24 -20.89
CA GLN A 54 5.71 -8.31 -21.98
C GLN A 54 4.53 -9.24 -21.65
N ARG A 55 4.80 -10.41 -21.05
CA ARG A 55 3.72 -11.31 -20.59
C ARG A 55 2.91 -10.69 -19.46
N ALA A 56 3.55 -9.96 -18.54
CA ALA A 56 2.89 -9.23 -17.48
C ALA A 56 2.02 -8.08 -18.01
N GLN A 57 2.47 -7.40 -19.05
CA GLN A 57 1.76 -6.27 -19.66
C GLN A 57 0.70 -6.70 -20.71
N PHE A 58 0.93 -7.80 -21.45
CA PHE A 58 0.18 -8.18 -22.65
C PHE A 58 -0.35 -9.64 -22.65
N GLY A 59 -0.21 -10.40 -21.56
CA GLY A 59 -0.64 -11.80 -21.49
C GLY A 59 -2.17 -11.98 -21.55
N ARG A 60 -2.64 -13.00 -22.27
CA ARG A 60 -4.07 -13.30 -22.52
C ARG A 60 -4.90 -13.61 -21.25
N SER A 61 -4.29 -13.79 -20.10
CA SER A 61 -4.90 -14.24 -18.84
C SER A 61 -4.57 -13.35 -17.66
N SER A 62 -3.96 -12.18 -17.86
CA SER A 62 -3.61 -11.32 -16.73
C SER A 62 -4.85 -10.56 -16.25
N GLU A 63 -5.33 -10.88 -15.06
CA GLU A 63 -5.77 -9.83 -14.14
C GLU A 63 -4.72 -8.73 -14.27
N LYS A 64 -5.16 -7.49 -14.57
CA LYS A 64 -4.23 -6.35 -14.66
C LYS A 64 -3.31 -6.43 -13.47
N LEU A 65 -2.00 -6.56 -13.70
CA LEU A 65 -1.02 -6.42 -12.64
C LEU A 65 -1.29 -5.09 -11.97
N ASP A 66 -1.73 -5.15 -10.74
CA ASP A 66 -1.85 -3.97 -9.91
C ASP A 66 -0.46 -3.34 -9.79
N GLN A 67 -0.40 -2.05 -9.50
CA GLN A 67 0.87 -1.34 -9.30
C GLN A 67 1.77 -2.07 -8.31
N ASP A 68 1.17 -2.70 -7.27
CA ASP A 68 1.88 -3.54 -6.30
C ASP A 68 2.42 -4.85 -6.91
N GLN A 69 1.74 -5.45 -7.89
CA GLN A 69 2.22 -6.63 -8.61
C GLN A 69 3.33 -6.29 -9.61
N LEU A 70 3.28 -5.09 -10.21
CA LEU A 70 4.38 -4.55 -11.01
C LEU A 70 5.61 -4.32 -10.14
N HIS A 71 5.44 -3.79 -8.93
CA HIS A 71 6.54 -3.64 -7.97
C HIS A 71 7.19 -4.98 -7.64
N LEU A 72 6.42 -6.05 -7.40
CA LEU A 72 6.97 -7.39 -7.18
C LEU A 72 7.77 -7.93 -8.37
N ALA A 73 7.29 -7.67 -9.60
CA ALA A 73 8.04 -8.06 -10.81
C ALA A 73 9.34 -7.24 -10.97
N PHE A 74 9.32 -5.96 -10.60
CA PHE A 74 10.52 -5.12 -10.58
C PHE A 74 11.51 -5.54 -9.48
N GLU A 75 11.03 -5.96 -8.31
CA GLU A 75 11.87 -6.48 -7.23
C GLU A 75 12.73 -7.67 -7.70
N ASP A 76 12.15 -8.61 -8.44
CA ASP A 76 12.89 -9.75 -8.98
C ASP A 76 13.97 -9.33 -9.99
N ILE A 77 13.66 -8.31 -10.81
CA ILE A 77 14.62 -7.73 -11.77
C ILE A 77 15.74 -7.01 -11.04
N GLU A 78 15.42 -6.20 -10.06
CA GLU A 78 16.39 -5.46 -9.24
C GLU A 78 17.31 -6.42 -8.47
N GLN A 79 16.78 -7.52 -7.92
CA GLN A 79 17.56 -8.58 -7.28
C GLN A 79 18.52 -9.25 -8.28
N ALA A 80 18.07 -9.52 -9.50
CA ALA A 80 18.89 -10.11 -10.54
C ALA A 80 20.03 -9.18 -10.98
N ILE A 81 19.76 -7.87 -11.11
CA ILE A 81 20.78 -6.87 -11.40
C ILE A 81 21.79 -6.80 -10.26
N ALA A 82 21.33 -6.73 -9.01
CA ALA A 82 22.19 -6.66 -7.84
C ALA A 82 23.10 -7.90 -7.69
N ALA A 83 22.58 -9.09 -8.01
CA ALA A 83 23.37 -10.32 -8.00
C ALA A 83 24.50 -10.27 -9.06
N THR A 84 24.20 -9.77 -10.26
CA THR A 84 25.20 -9.59 -11.32
C THR A 84 26.25 -8.55 -10.92
N GLU A 85 25.82 -7.41 -10.36
CA GLU A 85 26.75 -6.38 -9.86
C GLU A 85 27.66 -6.93 -8.74
N ALA A 86 27.15 -7.78 -7.85
CA ALA A 86 27.94 -8.39 -6.78
C ALA A 86 29.01 -9.33 -7.31
N ASP A 87 28.75 -10.06 -8.40
CA ASP A 87 29.73 -10.95 -9.05
C ASP A 87 30.75 -10.13 -9.84
N ASP A 88 30.31 -9.06 -10.52
CA ASP A 88 31.23 -8.12 -11.18
C ASP A 88 32.16 -7.44 -10.17
N ASP A 89 31.63 -7.01 -8.99
CA ASP A 89 32.43 -6.36 -7.93
C ASP A 89 33.54 -7.30 -7.37
N LYS A 90 33.34 -8.62 -7.43
CA LYS A 90 34.38 -9.61 -7.06
C LYS A 90 35.48 -9.72 -8.12
N SER A 91 35.11 -9.58 -9.39
CA SER A 91 36.02 -9.74 -10.53
C SER A 91 36.79 -8.47 -10.89
N ASP A 92 36.20 -7.27 -10.62
CA ASP A 92 36.82 -5.97 -10.94
C ASP A 92 36.80 -5.04 -9.72
N PRO A 93 37.86 -5.02 -8.90
CA PRO A 93 37.97 -4.15 -7.72
C PRO A 93 37.90 -2.65 -8.03
N ILE A 94 38.33 -2.24 -9.23
CA ILE A 94 38.29 -0.80 -9.62
C ILE A 94 36.85 -0.35 -9.84
N ARG A 95 36.08 -1.12 -10.57
CA ARG A 95 34.64 -0.86 -10.75
C ARG A 95 33.88 -0.95 -9.43
N ALA A 96 34.21 -1.90 -8.57
CA ALA A 96 33.64 -2.03 -7.24
C ALA A 96 33.83 -0.77 -6.40
N ALA A 97 35.05 -0.18 -6.41
CA ALA A 97 35.36 1.04 -5.70
C ALA A 97 34.56 2.24 -6.24
N ALA A 98 34.47 2.41 -7.56
CA ALA A 98 33.69 3.47 -8.21
C ALA A 98 32.18 3.35 -7.90
N ARG A 99 31.60 2.14 -7.91
CA ARG A 99 30.22 1.88 -7.51
C ARG A 99 30.00 2.18 -6.02
N ALA A 100 30.96 1.82 -5.16
CA ALA A 100 30.89 2.11 -3.72
C ALA A 100 30.86 3.62 -3.45
N GLU A 101 31.68 4.40 -4.15
CA GLU A 101 31.67 5.85 -4.06
C GLU A 101 30.34 6.45 -4.52
N LYS A 102 29.80 6.00 -5.66
CA LYS A 102 28.49 6.41 -6.14
C LYS A 102 27.37 6.06 -5.15
N ARG A 103 27.39 4.84 -4.55
CA ARG A 103 26.45 4.45 -3.51
C ARG A 103 26.56 5.34 -2.27
N ARG A 104 27.79 5.70 -1.85
CA ARG A 104 28.04 6.60 -0.74
C ARG A 104 27.48 8.00 -0.98
N ALA A 105 27.63 8.53 -2.19
CA ALA A 105 27.09 9.85 -2.57
C ALA A 105 25.55 9.89 -2.60
N ASN A 106 24.90 8.78 -2.99
CA ASN A 106 23.46 8.74 -3.23
C ASN A 106 22.63 8.21 -2.03
N ARG A 107 23.25 7.65 -0.98
CA ARG A 107 22.50 6.94 0.08
C ARG A 107 21.70 7.85 1.02
N GLY A 108 21.90 9.18 0.96
CA GLY A 108 21.22 10.12 1.87
C GLY A 108 21.67 10.00 3.35
N SER A 109 21.01 10.72 4.23
CA SER A 109 21.22 10.64 5.67
C SER A 109 20.26 9.66 6.33
N LEU A 110 20.73 8.94 7.34
CA LEU A 110 19.87 8.09 8.15
C LEU A 110 18.98 8.94 9.08
N PRO A 111 17.71 8.50 9.35
CA PRO A 111 16.77 9.26 10.17
C PRO A 111 17.33 9.63 11.55
N ALA A 112 17.19 10.91 11.94
CA ALA A 112 17.77 11.42 13.17
C ALA A 112 17.17 10.80 14.45
N HIS A 113 15.90 10.36 14.39
CA HIS A 113 15.18 9.79 15.54
C HIS A 113 15.61 8.37 15.93
N LEU A 114 16.36 7.68 15.05
CA LEU A 114 16.82 6.33 15.38
C LEU A 114 17.94 6.38 16.42
N PRO A 115 17.97 5.48 17.42
CA PRO A 115 19.06 5.39 18.38
C PRO A 115 20.39 5.05 17.66
N ARG A 116 21.50 5.60 18.16
CA ARG A 116 22.85 5.36 17.66
C ARG A 116 23.60 4.48 18.64
N LEU A 117 24.10 3.36 18.15
CA LEU A 117 25.07 2.54 18.88
C LEU A 117 26.47 2.87 18.35
N HIS A 118 27.32 3.40 19.23
CA HIS A 118 28.71 3.72 18.88
C HIS A 118 29.59 2.52 19.18
N VAL A 119 30.34 2.06 18.19
CA VAL A 119 31.34 1.01 18.31
C VAL A 119 32.67 1.59 17.87
N THR A 120 33.65 1.62 18.77
CA THR A 120 35.00 2.04 18.47
C THR A 120 35.84 0.80 18.13
N ILE A 121 36.55 0.84 17.01
CA ILE A 121 37.45 -0.21 16.57
C ILE A 121 38.86 0.38 16.64
N GLU A 122 39.66 -0.16 17.54
CA GLU A 122 41.03 0.23 17.70
C GLU A 122 41.95 -0.78 17.00
N PRO A 123 43.15 -0.34 16.53
CA PRO A 123 44.17 -1.26 16.02
C PRO A 123 44.71 -2.15 17.15
N ASP A 124 45.10 -3.37 16.84
CA ASP A 124 45.65 -4.33 17.81
C ASP A 124 46.94 -3.82 18.50
N ASP A 125 47.73 -2.98 17.80
CA ASP A 125 48.93 -2.32 18.34
C ASP A 125 48.96 -0.86 17.95
N THR A 126 49.04 -0.01 18.95
CA THR A 126 49.15 1.45 18.83
C THR A 126 50.63 1.96 18.95
N SER A 127 51.59 1.08 18.95
CA SER A 127 53.01 1.42 18.98
C SER A 127 53.50 1.84 17.60
N CYS A 128 54.36 2.85 17.54
CA CYS A 128 54.99 3.29 16.29
C CYS A 128 55.84 2.16 15.68
N PRO A 129 55.62 1.79 14.43
CA PRO A 129 56.38 0.71 13.78
C PRO A 129 57.89 1.01 13.65
N CYS A 130 58.28 2.28 13.70
CA CYS A 130 59.68 2.69 13.56
C CYS A 130 60.41 2.75 14.90
N CYS A 131 59.84 3.40 15.94
CA CYS A 131 60.53 3.65 17.21
C CYS A 131 59.84 2.99 18.42
N ARG A 132 58.73 2.27 18.23
CA ARG A 132 57.92 1.59 19.25
C ARG A 132 57.38 2.47 20.38
N THR A 133 57.39 3.81 20.21
CA THR A 133 56.77 4.72 21.15
C THR A 133 55.25 4.69 21.01
N PRO A 134 54.45 4.76 22.09
CA PRO A 134 52.99 4.85 22.00
C PRO A 134 52.53 6.02 21.14
N MET A 135 51.66 5.78 20.16
CA MET A 135 51.10 6.82 19.32
C MET A 135 49.84 7.41 19.97
N HIS A 136 49.54 8.66 19.66
CA HIS A 136 48.29 9.33 20.10
C HIS A 136 47.30 9.44 18.96
N VAL A 137 46.02 9.50 19.30
CA VAL A 137 44.92 9.69 18.35
C VAL A 137 45.01 11.07 17.71
N ILE A 138 45.04 11.16 16.41
CA ILE A 138 45.07 12.40 15.62
C ILE A 138 43.76 12.72 14.93
N GLY A 139 42.81 11.76 14.93
CA GLY A 139 41.49 11.89 14.32
C GLY A 139 40.78 10.56 14.27
N GLU A 140 39.53 10.57 13.88
CA GLU A 140 38.73 9.38 13.68
C GLU A 140 37.93 9.47 12.36
N GLU A 141 37.75 8.34 11.70
CA GLU A 141 36.80 8.20 10.59
C GLU A 141 35.53 7.56 11.11
N THR A 142 34.40 8.24 10.93
CA THR A 142 33.09 7.69 11.32
C THR A 142 32.30 7.20 10.11
N SER A 143 31.71 6.04 10.22
CA SER A 143 30.76 5.51 9.23
C SER A 143 29.46 5.11 9.90
N GLN A 144 28.32 5.36 9.22
CA GLN A 144 27.01 4.99 9.71
C GLN A 144 26.40 3.90 8.82
N ARG A 145 25.88 2.86 9.44
CA ARG A 145 25.14 1.78 8.78
C ARG A 145 23.80 1.59 9.49
N LEU A 146 22.75 1.29 8.72
CA LEU A 146 21.47 0.90 9.30
C LEU A 146 21.59 -0.53 9.83
N ASP A 147 21.21 -0.72 11.09
CA ASP A 147 21.19 -2.00 11.76
C ASP A 147 19.79 -2.33 12.24
N VAL A 148 19.49 -3.61 12.51
CA VAL A 148 18.21 -4.08 13.03
C VAL A 148 18.41 -4.99 14.23
N ILE A 149 17.70 -4.68 15.30
CA ILE A 149 17.49 -5.62 16.40
C ILE A 149 16.16 -6.32 16.11
N PRO A 150 16.12 -7.65 15.99
CA PRO A 150 14.87 -8.38 15.81
C PRO A 150 13.86 -8.00 16.88
N ALA A 151 12.56 -7.95 16.53
CA ALA A 151 11.49 -7.62 17.47
C ALA A 151 11.61 -8.48 18.73
N GLN A 152 11.71 -7.85 19.89
CA GLN A 152 11.87 -8.53 21.18
C GLN A 152 10.54 -8.52 21.92
N PHE A 153 10.09 -9.71 22.33
CA PHE A 153 9.02 -9.84 23.28
C PHE A 153 9.56 -9.68 24.72
N ARG A 154 8.76 -9.04 25.57
CA ARG A 154 9.10 -8.85 26.98
C ARG A 154 7.93 -9.20 27.87
N VAL A 155 8.21 -9.62 29.10
CA VAL A 155 7.20 -9.83 30.12
C VAL A 155 7.09 -8.58 30.98
N LEU A 156 5.89 -7.98 31.02
CA LEU A 156 5.59 -6.88 31.93
C LEU A 156 5.21 -7.45 33.31
N VAL A 157 6.11 -7.28 34.28
CA VAL A 157 5.88 -7.72 35.65
C VAL A 157 5.36 -6.55 36.49
N THR A 158 4.08 -6.58 36.84
CA THR A 158 3.45 -5.57 37.71
C THR A 158 3.48 -6.03 39.15
N ARG A 159 4.17 -5.29 40.01
CA ARG A 159 4.25 -5.53 41.44
C ARG A 159 3.35 -4.54 42.17
N ARG A 160 2.47 -5.05 43.04
CA ARG A 160 1.57 -4.24 43.88
C ARG A 160 1.80 -4.62 45.35
N PRO A 161 2.64 -3.87 46.09
CA PRO A 161 2.87 -4.12 47.51
C PRO A 161 1.57 -3.98 48.31
N LYS A 162 1.45 -4.81 49.34
CA LYS A 162 0.41 -4.70 50.37
C LYS A 162 1.01 -4.04 51.58
N TYR A 163 0.31 -3.05 52.12
CA TYR A 163 0.72 -2.34 53.32
C TYR A 163 -0.25 -2.65 54.46
N ALA A 164 0.27 -3.05 55.61
CA ALA A 164 -0.51 -3.31 56.80
C ALA A 164 -0.11 -2.31 57.90
N CYS A 165 -1.07 -1.86 58.69
CA CYS A 165 -0.81 -1.03 59.86
C CYS A 165 -0.29 -1.89 61.01
N ARG A 166 0.90 -1.57 61.49
CA ARG A 166 1.49 -2.29 62.65
C ARG A 166 0.85 -1.90 64.01
N THR A 167 0.18 -0.75 64.06
CA THR A 167 -0.39 -0.23 65.31
C THR A 167 -1.77 -0.81 65.60
N CYS A 168 -2.66 -0.88 64.58
CA CYS A 168 -4.01 -1.38 64.77
C CYS A 168 -4.22 -2.80 64.21
N GLU A 169 -3.30 -3.30 63.39
CA GLU A 169 -3.31 -4.62 62.71
C GLU A 169 -4.59 -4.95 61.91
N GLN A 170 -5.51 -3.98 61.77
CA GLN A 170 -6.81 -4.16 61.13
C GLN A 170 -6.89 -3.68 59.70
N ALA A 171 -6.00 -2.77 59.29
CA ALA A 171 -6.04 -2.16 57.97
C ALA A 171 -4.96 -2.73 57.05
N VAL A 172 -5.39 -3.25 55.90
CA VAL A 172 -4.52 -3.63 54.78
C VAL A 172 -4.93 -2.83 53.55
N ILE A 173 -3.99 -2.11 52.95
CA ILE A 173 -4.20 -1.34 51.71
C ILE A 173 -3.30 -1.88 50.61
N GLN A 174 -3.81 -1.87 49.39
CA GLN A 174 -3.09 -2.25 48.20
C GLN A 174 -3.61 -1.40 47.01
N ALA A 175 -2.74 -0.98 46.10
CA ALA A 175 -3.15 -0.30 44.89
C ALA A 175 -4.10 -1.19 44.06
N PRO A 176 -5.14 -0.63 43.39
CA PRO A 176 -6.00 -1.39 42.50
C PRO A 176 -5.19 -2.07 41.39
N ALA A 177 -5.68 -3.22 40.92
CA ALA A 177 -5.06 -3.85 39.75
C ALA A 177 -5.33 -3.00 38.52
N PRO A 178 -4.33 -2.82 37.62
CA PRO A 178 -4.61 -2.21 36.33
C PRO A 178 -5.60 -3.08 35.56
N GLU A 179 -6.53 -2.43 34.86
CA GLU A 179 -7.46 -3.13 33.98
C GLU A 179 -6.70 -3.83 32.85
N ARG A 180 -7.31 -4.88 32.30
CA ARG A 180 -6.74 -5.67 31.21
C ARG A 180 -7.80 -5.94 30.16
N LEU A 181 -7.47 -5.78 28.90
CA LEU A 181 -8.36 -6.07 27.76
C LEU A 181 -8.98 -7.47 27.89
N ILE A 182 -8.20 -8.43 28.31
CA ILE A 182 -8.65 -9.78 28.57
C ILE A 182 -8.39 -10.09 30.04
N LYS A 183 -9.46 -10.15 30.84
CA LYS A 183 -9.36 -10.43 32.29
C LYS A 183 -8.69 -11.77 32.49
N GLY A 184 -7.61 -11.80 33.29
CA GLY A 184 -6.78 -12.99 33.51
C GLY A 184 -5.95 -13.43 32.29
N GLY A 185 -5.98 -12.68 31.18
CA GLY A 185 -5.24 -12.99 29.97
C GLY A 185 -3.76 -12.63 30.04
N LEU A 186 -3.00 -13.19 29.10
CA LEU A 186 -1.56 -12.96 28.97
C LEU A 186 -1.18 -11.65 28.27
N PRO A 187 -1.91 -11.18 27.21
CA PRO A 187 -1.43 -10.07 26.40
C PRO A 187 -1.64 -8.73 27.10
N THR A 188 -0.74 -7.80 26.81
CA THR A 188 -0.97 -6.36 26.96
C THR A 188 -1.73 -5.82 25.74
N GLU A 189 -2.27 -4.62 25.83
CA GLU A 189 -2.93 -3.91 24.74
C GLU A 189 -1.98 -3.75 23.55
N ALA A 190 -0.70 -3.48 23.80
CA ALA A 190 0.34 -3.39 22.79
C ALA A 190 0.57 -4.73 22.05
N MET A 191 0.55 -5.85 22.77
CA MET A 191 0.66 -7.18 22.16
C MET A 191 -0.56 -7.48 21.28
N VAL A 192 -1.77 -7.14 21.75
CA VAL A 192 -2.98 -7.31 20.95
C VAL A 192 -2.95 -6.42 19.71
N ALA A 193 -2.61 -5.14 19.85
CA ALA A 193 -2.46 -4.20 18.73
C ALA A 193 -1.46 -4.73 17.69
N SER A 194 -0.34 -5.30 18.12
CA SER A 194 0.65 -5.93 17.22
C SER A 194 0.05 -7.08 16.41
N VAL A 195 -0.75 -7.94 17.04
CA VAL A 195 -1.46 -9.04 16.35
C VAL A 195 -2.45 -8.50 15.31
N LEU A 196 -3.21 -7.44 15.66
CA LEU A 196 -4.16 -6.81 14.74
C LEU A 196 -3.46 -6.21 13.53
N VAL A 197 -2.41 -5.44 13.76
CA VAL A 197 -1.64 -4.77 12.69
C VAL A 197 -0.97 -5.80 11.80
N ALA A 198 -0.31 -6.81 12.37
CA ALA A 198 0.31 -7.89 11.59
C ALA A 198 -0.73 -8.59 10.68
N LYS A 199 -1.95 -8.82 11.19
CA LYS A 199 -3.01 -9.50 10.41
C LYS A 199 -3.63 -8.59 9.34
N TYR A 200 -3.99 -7.37 9.69
CA TYR A 200 -4.85 -6.53 8.84
C TYR A 200 -4.09 -5.45 8.07
N ALA A 201 -2.93 -4.98 8.55
CA ALA A 201 -2.08 -4.05 7.84
C ALA A 201 -1.02 -4.73 6.97
N TRP A 202 -0.45 -5.86 7.48
CA TRP A 202 0.63 -6.60 6.82
C TRP A 202 0.19 -7.96 6.26
N HIS A 203 -1.10 -8.26 6.33
CA HIS A 203 -1.73 -9.45 5.75
C HIS A 203 -1.15 -10.78 6.24
N LEU A 204 -0.62 -10.82 7.47
CA LEU A 204 -0.01 -11.99 8.07
C LEU A 204 -1.06 -12.84 8.80
N PRO A 205 -1.45 -14.03 8.31
CA PRO A 205 -2.45 -14.87 8.94
C PRO A 205 -2.05 -15.30 10.35
N LEU A 206 -3.04 -15.47 11.24
CA LEU A 206 -2.79 -15.81 12.65
C LEU A 206 -2.00 -17.11 12.85
N TYR A 207 -2.12 -18.09 11.94
CA TYR A 207 -1.34 -19.31 12.03
C TYR A 207 0.16 -19.06 11.81
N ARG A 208 0.53 -18.14 10.89
CA ARG A 208 1.93 -17.75 10.68
C ARG A 208 2.45 -16.94 11.86
N GLN A 209 1.64 -16.06 12.44
CA GLN A 209 1.99 -15.34 13.66
C GLN A 209 2.26 -16.31 14.82
N ALA A 210 1.43 -17.35 15.00
CA ALA A 210 1.66 -18.40 15.99
C ALA A 210 2.98 -19.16 15.74
N GLN A 211 3.31 -19.47 14.49
CA GLN A 211 4.59 -20.07 14.12
C GLN A 211 5.78 -19.15 14.43
N MET A 212 5.67 -17.86 14.13
CA MET A 212 6.74 -16.87 14.42
C MET A 212 6.96 -16.71 15.93
N LEU A 213 5.88 -16.71 16.74
CA LEU A 213 5.96 -16.72 18.19
C LEU A 213 6.63 -18.01 18.70
N GLY A 214 6.23 -19.17 18.16
CA GLY A 214 6.83 -20.47 18.50
C GLY A 214 8.33 -20.54 18.20
N ALA A 215 8.78 -19.95 17.08
CA ALA A 215 10.19 -19.85 16.75
C ALA A 215 11.01 -19.02 17.75
N GLN A 216 10.35 -18.17 18.55
CA GLN A 216 10.95 -17.40 19.64
C GLN A 216 10.69 -18.01 21.03
N GLY A 217 10.25 -19.27 21.08
CA GLY A 217 9.97 -19.97 22.33
C GLY A 217 8.65 -19.59 23.02
N ILE A 218 7.74 -18.89 22.31
CA ILE A 218 6.45 -18.44 22.85
C ILE A 218 5.35 -19.33 22.26
N ASP A 219 4.88 -20.31 23.02
CA ASP A 219 3.82 -21.23 22.57
C ASP A 219 2.43 -20.61 22.77
N ILE A 220 1.93 -19.92 21.76
CA ILE A 220 0.57 -19.39 21.70
C ILE A 220 -0.14 -19.96 20.49
N LYS A 221 -1.21 -20.70 20.72
CA LYS A 221 -2.00 -21.34 19.66
C LYS A 221 -2.77 -20.29 18.85
N ARG A 222 -2.95 -20.56 17.55
CA ARG A 222 -3.74 -19.71 16.63
C ARG A 222 -5.13 -19.34 17.20
N ALA A 223 -5.81 -20.26 17.88
CA ALA A 223 -7.13 -20.01 18.47
C ALA A 223 -7.10 -18.92 19.56
N VAL A 224 -6.01 -18.84 20.33
CA VAL A 224 -5.82 -17.80 21.35
C VAL A 224 -5.64 -16.44 20.69
N LEU A 225 -4.86 -16.36 19.61
CA LEU A 225 -4.72 -15.12 18.84
C LEU A 225 -6.06 -14.69 18.22
N ALA A 226 -6.85 -15.65 17.71
CA ALA A 226 -8.19 -15.36 17.16
C ALA A 226 -9.14 -14.80 18.24
N PHE A 227 -9.06 -15.35 19.46
CA PHE A 227 -9.80 -14.86 20.61
C PHE A 227 -9.42 -13.40 20.96
N TRP A 228 -8.12 -13.06 20.96
CA TRP A 228 -7.68 -11.69 21.19
C TRP A 228 -8.22 -10.72 20.13
N VAL A 229 -8.21 -11.13 18.85
CA VAL A 229 -8.79 -10.34 17.75
C VAL A 229 -10.28 -10.06 18.00
N GLY A 230 -11.05 -11.06 18.40
CA GLY A 230 -12.48 -10.91 18.69
C GLY A 230 -12.76 -9.93 19.84
N TYR A 231 -12.02 -10.04 20.94
CA TYR A 231 -12.13 -9.10 22.07
C TYR A 231 -11.79 -7.68 21.66
N ALA A 232 -10.66 -7.48 20.98
CA ALA A 232 -10.27 -6.16 20.52
C ALA A 232 -11.29 -5.53 19.55
N ALA A 233 -11.87 -6.34 18.64
CA ALA A 233 -12.90 -5.86 17.74
C ALA A 233 -14.16 -5.39 18.48
N ALA A 234 -14.56 -6.10 19.54
CA ALA A 234 -15.69 -5.71 20.37
C ALA A 234 -15.44 -4.37 21.08
N GLU A 235 -14.27 -4.19 21.67
CA GLU A 235 -13.88 -2.93 22.32
C GLU A 235 -13.72 -1.76 21.33
N LEU A 236 -13.20 -2.00 20.14
CA LEU A 236 -13.01 -0.97 19.11
C LEU A 236 -14.31 -0.59 18.38
N LYS A 237 -15.37 -1.38 18.53
CA LYS A 237 -16.64 -1.17 17.80
C LYS A 237 -17.26 0.23 17.98
N PRO A 238 -17.28 0.84 19.17
CA PRO A 238 -17.81 2.21 19.33
C PRO A 238 -17.01 3.24 18.50
N VAL A 239 -15.68 3.12 18.46
CA VAL A 239 -14.81 4.00 17.68
C VAL A 239 -15.05 3.81 16.19
N TYR A 240 -15.18 2.57 15.73
CA TYR A 240 -15.53 2.25 14.34
C TYR A 240 -16.90 2.80 13.94
N LEU A 241 -17.92 2.68 14.79
CA LEU A 241 -19.25 3.23 14.50
C LEU A 241 -19.20 4.75 14.40
N ARG A 242 -18.45 5.41 15.29
CA ARG A 242 -18.25 6.85 15.25
C ARG A 242 -17.50 7.30 13.99
N LEU A 243 -16.49 6.55 13.55
CA LEU A 243 -15.80 6.78 12.28
C LEU A 243 -16.78 6.76 11.09
N ARG A 244 -17.69 5.77 11.07
CA ARG A 244 -18.73 5.70 10.03
C ARG A 244 -19.66 6.92 10.06
N GLU A 245 -20.09 7.36 11.24
CA GLU A 245 -20.91 8.56 11.38
C GLU A 245 -20.22 9.80 10.80
N PHE A 246 -18.92 9.98 11.07
CA PHE A 246 -18.13 11.07 10.47
C PHE A 246 -18.10 10.99 8.94
N ILE A 247 -17.94 9.81 8.37
CA ILE A 247 -17.95 9.65 6.92
C ILE A 247 -19.33 9.97 6.35
N LEU A 248 -20.39 9.44 6.96
CA LEU A 248 -21.76 9.64 6.51
C LEU A 248 -22.31 11.05 6.77
N ALA A 249 -21.64 11.87 7.57
CA ALA A 249 -21.96 13.30 7.73
C ALA A 249 -21.42 14.16 6.57
N SER A 250 -20.60 13.61 5.68
CA SER A 250 -20.01 14.36 4.56
C SER A 250 -21.02 14.59 3.44
N ALA A 251 -20.93 15.75 2.77
CA ALA A 251 -21.78 16.07 1.62
C ALA A 251 -21.57 15.12 0.42
N LYS A 252 -20.36 14.55 0.30
CA LYS A 252 -19.98 13.60 -0.75
C LYS A 252 -19.20 12.44 -0.15
N ILE A 253 -19.56 11.22 -0.56
CA ILE A 253 -18.83 9.99 -0.24
C ILE A 253 -18.58 9.17 -1.51
N ALA A 254 -17.50 8.40 -1.52
CA ALA A 254 -17.25 7.36 -2.51
C ALA A 254 -17.65 5.99 -1.93
N VAL A 255 -18.32 5.17 -2.72
CA VAL A 255 -18.80 3.84 -2.29
C VAL A 255 -18.42 2.81 -3.34
N ASP A 256 -17.96 1.64 -2.88
CA ASP A 256 -17.67 0.48 -3.72
C ASP A 256 -17.80 -0.80 -2.88
N GLU A 257 -17.87 -1.97 -3.51
CA GLU A 257 -17.93 -3.24 -2.82
C GLU A 257 -17.01 -4.29 -3.43
N THR A 258 -16.51 -5.19 -2.58
CA THR A 258 -15.68 -6.32 -3.00
C THR A 258 -16.15 -7.63 -2.39
N ILE A 259 -15.90 -8.72 -3.10
CA ILE A 259 -16.25 -10.07 -2.62
C ILE A 259 -15.48 -10.39 -1.34
N ALA A 260 -16.18 -10.94 -0.36
CA ALA A 260 -15.63 -11.49 0.87
C ALA A 260 -16.04 -12.95 1.03
N PRO A 261 -15.23 -13.93 0.63
CA PRO A 261 -15.54 -15.33 0.90
C PRO A 261 -15.62 -15.58 2.40
N VAL A 262 -16.67 -16.26 2.83
CA VAL A 262 -16.90 -16.63 4.23
C VAL A 262 -17.15 -18.12 4.30
N LEU A 263 -16.50 -18.82 5.24
CA LEU A 263 -16.73 -20.25 5.42
C LEU A 263 -18.20 -20.49 5.81
N ASP A 264 -18.85 -21.45 5.13
CA ASP A 264 -20.21 -21.86 5.40
C ASP A 264 -20.18 -23.19 6.16
N PRO A 265 -20.31 -23.18 7.49
CA PRO A 265 -20.17 -24.39 8.30
C PRO A 265 -21.20 -25.44 7.89
N GLY A 266 -20.76 -26.69 7.79
CA GLY A 266 -21.60 -27.83 7.40
C GLY A 266 -21.74 -28.06 5.90
N ARG A 267 -21.30 -27.12 5.03
CA ARG A 267 -21.37 -27.28 3.56
C ARG A 267 -20.04 -27.59 2.88
N GLY A 268 -18.92 -27.55 3.62
CA GLY A 268 -17.58 -27.79 3.09
C GLY A 268 -17.10 -26.80 2.02
N ARG A 269 -17.76 -25.65 1.90
CA ARG A 269 -17.45 -24.58 0.94
C ARG A 269 -17.63 -23.21 1.55
N THR A 270 -17.12 -22.18 0.89
CA THR A 270 -17.38 -20.79 1.25
C THR A 270 -18.68 -20.30 0.61
N LYS A 271 -19.40 -19.43 1.33
CA LYS A 271 -20.45 -18.56 0.77
C LYS A 271 -19.84 -17.23 0.35
N GLN A 272 -20.48 -16.56 -0.59
CA GLN A 272 -20.04 -15.27 -1.08
C GLN A 272 -20.71 -14.15 -0.28
N GLY A 273 -19.96 -13.53 0.62
CA GLY A 273 -20.29 -12.26 1.23
C GLY A 273 -19.60 -11.10 0.53
N TYR A 274 -19.81 -9.88 1.03
CA TYR A 274 -19.24 -8.65 0.47
C TYR A 274 -18.77 -7.71 1.57
N PHE A 275 -17.64 -7.07 1.33
CA PHE A 275 -17.27 -5.85 2.04
C PHE A 275 -17.74 -4.65 1.22
N TRP A 276 -18.56 -3.83 1.83
CA TRP A 276 -18.96 -2.52 1.34
C TRP A 276 -18.03 -1.49 1.96
N ALA A 277 -17.43 -0.65 1.15
CA ALA A 277 -16.55 0.42 1.57
C ALA A 277 -17.21 1.78 1.34
N VAL A 278 -17.15 2.64 2.34
CA VAL A 278 -17.50 4.06 2.22
C VAL A 278 -16.26 4.88 2.54
N ALA A 279 -15.96 5.88 1.71
CA ALA A 279 -14.79 6.71 1.89
C ALA A 279 -15.10 8.19 1.65
N ARG A 280 -14.39 9.04 2.37
CA ARG A 280 -14.36 10.49 2.22
C ARG A 280 -12.93 10.94 1.95
N ASP A 281 -12.74 11.84 1.01
CA ASP A 281 -11.46 12.52 0.77
C ASP A 281 -11.69 13.90 0.17
N ASP A 282 -11.44 14.93 0.93
CA ASP A 282 -11.66 16.32 0.55
C ASP A 282 -10.35 17.01 0.08
N ARG A 283 -9.22 16.34 0.21
CA ARG A 283 -7.90 16.87 -0.20
C ARG A 283 -7.83 17.28 -1.67
N PRO A 284 -8.48 16.58 -2.64
CA PRO A 284 -8.41 16.98 -4.04
C PRO A 284 -8.95 18.38 -4.36
N TRP A 285 -9.87 18.91 -3.53
CA TRP A 285 -10.47 20.22 -3.69
C TRP A 285 -10.19 21.17 -2.51
N GLY A 286 -9.18 20.84 -1.69
CA GLY A 286 -8.74 21.69 -0.59
C GLY A 286 -9.70 21.76 0.59
N GLY A 287 -10.62 20.81 0.72
CA GLY A 287 -11.54 20.72 1.85
C GLY A 287 -10.81 20.39 3.16
N ALA A 288 -11.37 20.83 4.27
CA ALA A 288 -10.77 20.73 5.60
C ALA A 288 -10.94 19.34 6.24
N ASP A 289 -11.90 18.55 5.78
CA ASP A 289 -12.23 17.28 6.41
C ASP A 289 -11.15 16.21 6.15
N PRO A 290 -10.70 15.52 7.21
CA PRO A 290 -9.67 14.49 7.06
C PRO A 290 -10.16 13.30 6.22
N PRO A 291 -9.28 12.68 5.42
CA PRO A 291 -9.64 11.50 4.66
C PRO A 291 -9.93 10.32 5.59
N ALA A 292 -10.96 9.54 5.25
CA ALA A 292 -11.37 8.40 6.05
C ALA A 292 -12.00 7.32 5.17
N ILE A 293 -11.90 6.07 5.62
CA ILE A 293 -12.55 4.92 4.99
C ILE A 293 -13.11 3.98 6.05
N ALA A 294 -14.30 3.45 5.80
CA ALA A 294 -14.90 2.42 6.64
C ALA A 294 -15.44 1.28 5.77
N PHE A 295 -15.23 0.06 6.24
CA PHE A 295 -15.78 -1.16 5.65
C PHE A 295 -16.94 -1.68 6.46
N SER A 296 -17.91 -2.30 5.80
CA SER A 296 -19.01 -3.01 6.45
C SER A 296 -19.22 -4.34 5.75
N TYR A 297 -19.31 -5.41 6.52
CA TYR A 297 -19.62 -6.72 5.96
C TYR A 297 -21.12 -6.86 5.71
N ALA A 298 -21.48 -7.48 4.58
CA ALA A 298 -22.84 -7.91 4.28
C ALA A 298 -22.84 -9.29 3.60
N PRO A 299 -23.88 -10.11 3.85
CA PRO A 299 -23.96 -11.44 3.25
C PRO A 299 -24.32 -11.43 1.74
N GLY A 300 -24.46 -10.25 1.13
CA GLY A 300 -24.79 -10.10 -0.28
C GLY A 300 -24.50 -8.74 -0.86
N ARG A 301 -24.67 -8.65 -2.20
CA ARG A 301 -24.46 -7.44 -3.00
C ARG A 301 -25.76 -6.67 -3.31
N GLY A 302 -26.91 -7.16 -2.83
CA GLY A 302 -28.21 -6.58 -3.16
C GLY A 302 -28.41 -5.16 -2.59
N ALA A 303 -29.31 -4.39 -3.21
CA ALA A 303 -29.63 -3.02 -2.80
C ALA A 303 -30.03 -2.89 -1.31
N VAL A 304 -30.64 -3.92 -0.74
CA VAL A 304 -31.01 -3.95 0.69
C VAL A 304 -29.82 -3.74 1.62
N HIS A 305 -28.65 -4.25 1.27
CA HIS A 305 -27.43 -4.10 2.05
C HIS A 305 -26.85 -2.70 1.91
N GLY A 306 -26.87 -2.16 0.70
CA GLY A 306 -26.46 -0.78 0.45
C GLY A 306 -27.39 0.25 1.10
N LEU A 307 -28.70 0.01 1.13
CA LEU A 307 -29.68 0.85 1.86
C LEU A 307 -29.34 0.89 3.35
N LYS A 308 -29.09 -0.28 3.97
CA LYS A 308 -28.68 -0.35 5.38
C LYS A 308 -27.34 0.34 5.64
N LEU A 309 -26.40 0.27 4.68
CA LEU A 309 -25.10 0.95 4.78
C LEU A 309 -25.24 2.46 4.77
N LEU A 310 -26.13 3.00 3.91
CA LEU A 310 -26.34 4.41 3.63
C LEU A 310 -27.58 4.97 4.34
N GLU A 311 -28.15 4.24 5.30
CA GLU A 311 -29.34 4.67 6.04
C GLU A 311 -29.14 6.06 6.65
N GLY A 312 -30.05 6.96 6.32
CA GLY A 312 -30.02 8.35 6.77
C GLY A 312 -29.02 9.26 6.04
N TYR A 313 -28.25 8.74 5.09
CA TYR A 313 -27.31 9.56 4.32
C TYR A 313 -28.05 10.49 3.36
N ARG A 314 -27.60 11.73 3.30
CA ARG A 314 -28.12 12.76 2.38
C ARG A 314 -26.93 13.43 1.69
N GLY A 315 -26.87 13.31 0.37
CA GLY A 315 -25.76 13.91 -0.38
C GLY A 315 -25.37 13.14 -1.63
N ILE A 316 -24.14 13.32 -2.06
CA ILE A 316 -23.61 12.73 -3.28
C ILE A 316 -22.92 11.39 -2.97
N VAL A 317 -23.39 10.32 -3.61
CA VAL A 317 -22.73 9.02 -3.61
C VAL A 317 -22.02 8.85 -4.95
N GLN A 318 -20.69 8.84 -4.91
CA GLN A 318 -19.86 8.57 -6.07
C GLN A 318 -19.54 7.07 -6.11
N CYS A 319 -19.94 6.38 -7.19
CA CYS A 319 -19.87 4.92 -7.29
C CYS A 319 -19.66 4.46 -8.74
N ASP A 320 -19.64 3.15 -8.95
CA ASP A 320 -19.75 2.55 -10.27
C ASP A 320 -21.20 2.58 -10.80
N GLY A 321 -21.42 2.09 -12.01
CA GLY A 321 -22.74 2.01 -12.61
C GLY A 321 -23.57 0.81 -12.16
N TYR A 322 -23.27 0.16 -11.04
CA TYR A 322 -24.02 -1.00 -10.57
C TYR A 322 -25.46 -0.67 -10.22
N ALA A 323 -26.40 -1.52 -10.71
CA ALA A 323 -27.82 -1.27 -10.63
C ALA A 323 -28.37 -1.11 -9.19
N ALA A 324 -27.68 -1.66 -8.19
CA ALA A 324 -28.11 -1.53 -6.79
C ALA A 324 -28.08 -0.07 -6.33
N TYR A 325 -27.08 0.73 -6.72
CA TYR A 325 -27.01 2.15 -6.36
C TYR A 325 -28.17 2.95 -6.95
N LYS A 326 -28.57 2.65 -8.19
CA LYS A 326 -29.75 3.30 -8.80
C LYS A 326 -31.03 2.98 -8.02
N LYS A 327 -31.18 1.73 -7.56
CA LYS A 327 -32.32 1.33 -6.73
C LYS A 327 -32.30 2.03 -5.36
N ILE A 328 -31.13 2.17 -4.75
CA ILE A 328 -30.96 2.88 -3.48
C ILE A 328 -31.38 4.34 -3.64
N ALA A 329 -30.85 5.03 -4.65
CA ALA A 329 -31.17 6.45 -4.89
C ALA A 329 -32.64 6.69 -5.30
N ALA A 330 -33.30 5.69 -5.86
CA ALA A 330 -34.73 5.76 -6.22
C ALA A 330 -35.67 5.38 -5.08
N THR A 331 -35.16 5.00 -3.91
CA THR A 331 -36.00 4.63 -2.75
C THR A 331 -36.66 5.88 -2.16
N PRO A 332 -37.98 5.87 -1.95
CA PRO A 332 -38.69 7.02 -1.37
C PRO A 332 -38.13 7.38 0.01
N GLY A 333 -37.88 8.68 0.22
CA GLY A 333 -37.34 9.22 1.47
C GLY A 333 -35.79 9.32 1.49
N GLU A 334 -35.09 8.67 0.57
CA GLU A 334 -33.65 8.84 0.39
C GLU A 334 -33.34 10.10 -0.42
N ALA A 335 -32.38 10.90 0.05
CA ALA A 335 -31.92 12.12 -0.64
C ALA A 335 -30.53 11.93 -1.22
N ILE A 336 -30.33 10.85 -1.97
CA ILE A 336 -29.05 10.45 -2.54
C ILE A 336 -28.98 10.85 -4.01
N THR A 337 -27.95 11.60 -4.36
CA THR A 337 -27.59 11.94 -5.73
C THR A 337 -26.41 11.11 -6.19
N LEU A 338 -26.54 10.37 -7.32
CA LEU A 338 -25.48 9.52 -7.83
C LEU A 338 -24.53 10.30 -8.75
N ALA A 339 -23.22 10.14 -8.53
CA ALA A 339 -22.18 10.51 -9.48
C ALA A 339 -21.41 9.23 -9.88
N PHE A 340 -21.11 9.08 -11.19
CA PHE A 340 -20.51 7.85 -11.68
C PHE A 340 -19.03 8.02 -12.02
N CYS A 341 -18.29 6.93 -11.85
CA CYS A 341 -16.85 6.87 -12.02
C CYS A 341 -16.44 6.72 -13.50
N TRP A 342 -15.66 7.67 -14.03
CA TRP A 342 -15.12 7.61 -15.39
C TRP A 342 -14.09 6.49 -15.57
N THR A 343 -13.38 6.07 -14.52
CA THR A 343 -12.46 4.93 -14.59
C THR A 343 -13.18 3.65 -15.03
N HIS A 344 -14.40 3.42 -14.53
CA HIS A 344 -15.20 2.26 -14.93
C HIS A 344 -15.62 2.32 -16.40
N LEU A 345 -16.05 3.48 -16.90
CA LEU A 345 -16.32 3.66 -18.33
C LEU A 345 -15.04 3.47 -19.17
N ARG A 346 -13.93 4.10 -18.76
CA ARG A 346 -12.64 3.97 -19.43
C ARG A 346 -12.16 2.52 -19.51
N ARG A 347 -12.31 1.76 -18.44
CA ARG A 347 -11.91 0.34 -18.37
C ARG A 347 -12.63 -0.50 -19.42
N ARG A 348 -13.92 -0.25 -19.65
CA ARG A 348 -14.72 -0.97 -20.65
C ARG A 348 -14.16 -0.79 -22.07
N PHE A 349 -13.80 0.44 -22.46
CA PHE A 349 -13.14 0.70 -23.75
C PHE A 349 -11.74 0.11 -23.81
N PHE A 350 -10.99 0.19 -22.71
CA PHE A 350 -9.65 -0.40 -22.63
C PHE A 350 -9.68 -1.92 -22.83
N ASP A 351 -10.66 -2.62 -22.29
CA ASP A 351 -10.78 -4.07 -22.42
C ASP A 351 -11.10 -4.51 -23.87
N ILE A 352 -11.69 -3.61 -24.68
CA ILE A 352 -11.85 -3.81 -26.12
C ILE A 352 -10.53 -3.49 -26.85
N ALA A 353 -9.93 -2.34 -26.61
CA ALA A 353 -8.70 -1.90 -27.27
C ALA A 353 -7.53 -2.87 -27.03
N LYS A 354 -7.43 -3.47 -25.86
CA LYS A 354 -6.43 -4.50 -25.53
C LYS A 354 -6.51 -5.75 -26.43
N GLY A 355 -7.65 -6.03 -27.01
CA GLY A 355 -7.90 -7.23 -27.82
C GLY A 355 -7.39 -7.18 -29.26
N GLY A 356 -6.88 -6.03 -29.75
CA GLY A 356 -6.38 -5.84 -31.11
C GLY A 356 -6.77 -4.49 -31.72
N ASP A 357 -6.89 -4.42 -33.04
CA ASP A 357 -7.28 -3.21 -33.74
C ASP A 357 -8.74 -2.82 -33.41
N ALA A 358 -8.87 -1.73 -32.66
CA ALA A 358 -10.16 -1.25 -32.15
C ALA A 358 -10.20 0.30 -32.18
N PRO A 359 -10.27 0.92 -33.36
CA PRO A 359 -10.09 2.37 -33.52
C PRO A 359 -11.10 3.18 -32.69
N ILE A 360 -12.36 2.77 -32.62
CA ILE A 360 -13.39 3.47 -31.83
C ILE A 360 -13.07 3.40 -30.33
N ALA A 361 -12.60 2.26 -29.85
CA ALA A 361 -12.24 2.14 -28.42
C ALA A 361 -10.98 2.96 -28.09
N SER A 362 -9.99 2.98 -28.98
CA SER A 362 -8.77 3.78 -28.84
C SER A 362 -9.07 5.27 -28.82
N GLU A 363 -9.90 5.77 -29.76
CA GLU A 363 -10.31 7.17 -29.80
C GLU A 363 -11.13 7.55 -28.55
N ALA A 364 -12.02 6.67 -28.06
CA ALA A 364 -12.73 6.91 -26.79
C ALA A 364 -11.77 7.09 -25.62
N LEU A 365 -10.71 6.26 -25.56
CA LEU A 365 -9.69 6.37 -24.51
C LEU A 365 -8.91 7.67 -24.58
N GLU A 366 -8.55 8.15 -25.78
CA GLU A 366 -7.86 9.45 -25.98
C GLU A 366 -8.74 10.62 -25.54
N ARG A 367 -10.01 10.63 -25.94
CA ARG A 367 -10.97 11.67 -25.55
C ARG A 367 -11.20 11.70 -24.03
N ILE A 368 -11.30 10.53 -23.38
CA ILE A 368 -11.41 10.44 -21.93
C ILE A 368 -10.09 10.88 -21.26
N ALA A 369 -8.93 10.54 -21.83
CA ALA A 369 -7.63 10.96 -21.27
C ALA A 369 -7.47 12.48 -21.24
N ALA A 370 -8.04 13.21 -22.21
CA ALA A 370 -8.05 14.67 -22.21
C ALA A 370 -8.73 15.26 -20.96
N LEU A 371 -9.83 14.63 -20.47
CA LEU A 371 -10.49 15.06 -19.24
C LEU A 371 -9.57 14.88 -18.03
N TYR A 372 -8.89 13.72 -17.92
CA TYR A 372 -7.91 13.49 -16.86
C TYR A 372 -6.72 14.46 -16.91
N GLY A 373 -6.34 14.89 -18.12
CA GLY A 373 -5.32 15.94 -18.33
C GLY A 373 -5.72 17.25 -17.65
N ILE A 374 -6.97 17.68 -17.81
CA ILE A 374 -7.50 18.89 -17.16
C ILE A 374 -7.53 18.71 -15.64
N GLU A 375 -8.09 17.59 -15.14
CA GLU A 375 -8.19 17.30 -13.71
C GLU A 375 -6.84 17.34 -13.00
N LYS A 376 -5.78 16.86 -13.66
CA LYS A 376 -4.42 16.93 -13.12
C LYS A 376 -3.98 18.37 -12.82
N THR A 377 -4.42 19.34 -13.62
CA THR A 377 -4.02 20.76 -13.47
C THR A 377 -4.79 21.50 -12.38
N ILE A 378 -5.97 21.01 -12.00
CA ILE A 378 -6.86 21.66 -11.02
C ILE A 378 -6.90 20.95 -9.66
N ARG A 379 -6.10 19.92 -9.50
CA ARG A 379 -6.03 19.19 -8.23
C ARG A 379 -5.45 20.08 -7.12
N GLY A 380 -6.16 20.16 -5.97
CA GLY A 380 -5.80 21.01 -4.84
C GLY A 380 -6.35 22.44 -4.94
N MET A 381 -6.99 22.83 -6.05
CA MET A 381 -7.73 24.09 -6.15
C MET A 381 -9.06 24.01 -5.41
N SER A 382 -9.65 25.16 -5.07
CA SER A 382 -10.96 25.23 -4.44
C SER A 382 -12.06 24.58 -5.31
N ALA A 383 -13.16 24.15 -4.70
CA ALA A 383 -14.28 23.57 -5.41
C ALA A 383 -14.84 24.53 -6.51
N ASP A 384 -14.92 25.83 -6.21
CA ASP A 384 -15.42 26.84 -7.15
C ASP A 384 -14.47 27.03 -8.34
N ASP A 385 -13.17 27.12 -8.09
CA ASP A 385 -12.17 27.25 -9.15
C ASP A 385 -12.17 25.99 -10.05
N ARG A 386 -12.25 24.79 -9.45
CA ARG A 386 -12.38 23.54 -10.21
C ARG A 386 -13.62 23.54 -11.08
N ARG A 387 -14.77 23.93 -10.52
CA ARG A 387 -16.01 24.04 -11.27
C ARG A 387 -15.87 25.00 -12.45
N GLN A 388 -15.27 26.18 -12.24
CA GLN A 388 -15.07 27.16 -13.31
C GLN A 388 -14.22 26.59 -14.45
N VAL A 389 -13.05 26.02 -14.15
CA VAL A 389 -12.18 25.41 -15.18
C VAL A 389 -12.87 24.27 -15.90
N ARG A 390 -13.68 23.46 -15.22
CA ARG A 390 -14.45 22.37 -15.82
C ARG A 390 -15.53 22.87 -16.76
N GLN A 391 -16.24 23.97 -16.42
CA GLN A 391 -17.22 24.61 -17.31
C GLN A 391 -16.53 25.12 -18.58
N ASP A 392 -15.35 25.73 -18.45
CA ASP A 392 -14.65 26.35 -19.57
C ASP A 392 -13.95 25.29 -20.47
N LYS A 393 -13.31 24.28 -19.89
CA LYS A 393 -12.45 23.34 -20.62
C LYS A 393 -13.03 21.95 -20.77
N SER A 394 -13.62 21.37 -19.71
CA SER A 394 -14.09 19.99 -19.71
C SER A 394 -15.47 19.85 -20.37
N LYS A 395 -16.37 20.79 -20.15
CA LYS A 395 -17.74 20.76 -20.67
C LYS A 395 -17.81 20.68 -22.20
N PRO A 396 -17.02 21.45 -22.98
CA PRO A 396 -17.00 21.30 -24.44
C PRO A 396 -16.50 19.92 -24.90
N LEU A 397 -15.50 19.35 -24.20
CA LEU A 397 -14.98 18.01 -24.51
C LEU A 397 -16.03 16.93 -24.21
N VAL A 398 -16.73 17.04 -23.09
CA VAL A 398 -17.80 16.12 -22.70
C VAL A 398 -18.95 16.18 -23.70
N ALA A 399 -19.38 17.38 -24.11
CA ALA A 399 -20.42 17.56 -25.13
C ALA A 399 -20.03 16.95 -26.48
N SER A 400 -18.79 17.18 -26.92
CA SER A 400 -18.22 16.59 -28.14
C SER A 400 -18.15 15.07 -28.06
N LEU A 401 -17.77 14.50 -26.89
CA LEU A 401 -17.70 13.07 -26.67
C LEU A 401 -19.09 12.41 -26.73
N LYS A 402 -20.13 13.05 -26.17
CA LYS A 402 -21.51 12.56 -26.27
C LYS A 402 -21.96 12.47 -27.72
N ALA A 403 -21.85 13.56 -28.45
CA ALA A 403 -22.23 13.60 -29.86
C ALA A 403 -21.47 12.55 -30.69
N TRP A 404 -20.17 12.38 -30.39
CA TRP A 404 -19.37 11.36 -31.05
C TRP A 404 -19.81 9.93 -30.66
N PHE A 405 -20.17 9.64 -29.42
CA PHE A 405 -20.73 8.35 -29.02
C PHE A 405 -22.03 8.04 -29.76
N GLU A 406 -22.95 9.00 -29.84
CA GLU A 406 -24.21 8.87 -30.56
C GLU A 406 -23.98 8.58 -32.06
N GLN A 407 -23.02 9.28 -32.66
CA GLN A 407 -22.62 9.06 -34.05
C GLN A 407 -22.00 7.67 -34.28
N GLN A 408 -21.10 7.22 -33.38
CA GLN A 408 -20.52 5.89 -33.51
C GLN A 408 -21.56 4.80 -33.31
N LEU A 409 -22.48 4.96 -32.36
CA LEU A 409 -23.56 4.02 -32.09
C LEU A 409 -24.47 3.82 -33.31
N ALA A 410 -24.70 4.86 -34.11
CA ALA A 410 -25.46 4.78 -35.37
C ALA A 410 -24.74 4.00 -36.47
N ARG A 411 -23.40 3.85 -36.41
CA ARG A 411 -22.55 3.21 -37.42
C ARG A 411 -22.19 1.76 -37.13
N VAL A 412 -22.24 1.36 -35.85
CA VAL A 412 -21.83 0.01 -35.43
C VAL A 412 -23.03 -0.92 -35.29
N SER A 413 -22.78 -2.21 -35.45
CA SER A 413 -23.83 -3.22 -35.21
C SER A 413 -24.37 -3.15 -33.77
N VAL A 414 -25.67 -3.24 -33.61
CA VAL A 414 -26.36 -3.25 -32.29
C VAL A 414 -25.82 -4.35 -31.38
N LYS A 415 -25.37 -5.48 -31.94
CA LYS A 415 -24.81 -6.63 -31.20
C LYS A 415 -23.29 -6.52 -30.96
N ALA A 416 -22.64 -5.49 -31.46
CA ALA A 416 -21.21 -5.33 -31.26
C ALA A 416 -20.91 -4.95 -29.80
N LYS A 417 -19.86 -5.54 -29.21
CA LYS A 417 -19.43 -5.25 -27.84
C LYS A 417 -19.17 -3.77 -27.63
N ILE A 418 -18.60 -3.08 -28.63
CA ILE A 418 -18.36 -1.63 -28.56
C ILE A 418 -19.67 -0.83 -28.43
N ALA A 419 -20.77 -1.28 -29.06
CA ALA A 419 -22.08 -0.65 -28.91
C ALA A 419 -22.63 -0.77 -27.48
N ASP A 420 -22.38 -1.89 -26.82
CA ASP A 420 -22.77 -2.09 -25.41
C ASP A 420 -22.04 -1.12 -24.50
N GLU A 421 -20.74 -0.91 -24.72
CA GLU A 421 -19.94 -0.01 -23.89
C GLU A 421 -20.27 1.48 -24.14
N ILE A 422 -20.61 1.86 -25.38
CA ILE A 422 -21.13 3.20 -25.69
C ILE A 422 -22.49 3.40 -25.00
N ARG A 423 -23.42 2.44 -25.12
CA ARG A 423 -24.72 2.51 -24.43
C ARG A 423 -24.57 2.59 -22.93
N TYR A 424 -23.62 1.85 -22.34
CA TYR A 424 -23.33 1.97 -20.93
C TYR A 424 -22.97 3.42 -20.57
N GLY A 425 -22.07 4.07 -21.32
CA GLY A 425 -21.70 5.46 -21.11
C GLY A 425 -22.90 6.40 -21.22
N LEU A 426 -23.68 6.30 -22.30
CA LEU A 426 -24.86 7.15 -22.52
C LEU A 426 -25.94 6.94 -21.45
N ASN A 427 -26.21 5.70 -21.00
CA ASN A 427 -27.17 5.38 -19.94
C ASN A 427 -26.76 5.87 -18.54
N HIS A 428 -25.49 6.25 -18.38
CA HIS A 428 -24.95 6.79 -17.13
C HIS A 428 -24.54 8.27 -17.26
N TRP A 429 -24.91 8.92 -18.39
CA TRP A 429 -24.36 10.22 -18.76
C TRP A 429 -24.57 11.29 -17.70
N ASP A 430 -25.78 11.41 -17.16
CA ASP A 430 -26.11 12.43 -16.16
C ASP A 430 -25.23 12.32 -14.91
N GLY A 431 -24.99 11.11 -14.42
CA GLY A 431 -24.11 10.89 -13.28
C GLY A 431 -22.63 11.06 -13.61
N LEU A 432 -22.21 10.71 -14.86
CA LEU A 432 -20.85 10.93 -15.33
C LEU A 432 -20.51 12.42 -15.49
N THR A 433 -21.49 13.26 -15.79
CA THR A 433 -21.29 14.70 -16.06
C THR A 433 -21.47 15.60 -14.85
N ARG A 434 -21.93 15.09 -13.70
CA ARG A 434 -22.14 15.89 -12.48
C ARG A 434 -20.89 16.62 -11.99
N PHE A 435 -19.70 16.06 -12.21
CA PHE A 435 -18.45 16.70 -11.83
C PHE A 435 -18.24 18.07 -12.49
N LEU A 436 -18.92 18.33 -13.61
CA LEU A 436 -18.88 19.64 -14.28
C LEU A 436 -19.50 20.76 -13.46
N ASP A 437 -20.55 20.45 -12.71
CA ASP A 437 -21.35 21.41 -11.98
C ASP A 437 -20.97 21.49 -10.49
N ASP A 438 -20.24 20.49 -9.98
CA ASP A 438 -19.78 20.43 -8.59
C ASP A 438 -18.28 20.14 -8.51
N GLY A 439 -17.51 21.11 -8.02
CA GLY A 439 -16.06 21.02 -7.89
C GLY A 439 -15.56 19.97 -6.87
N CYS A 440 -16.43 19.53 -5.95
CA CYS A 440 -16.09 18.49 -4.98
C CYS A 440 -16.09 17.08 -5.58
N ILE A 441 -16.81 16.85 -6.69
CA ILE A 441 -16.89 15.54 -7.34
C ILE A 441 -15.59 15.27 -8.12
N GLU A 442 -15.00 14.10 -7.91
CA GLU A 442 -13.85 13.62 -8.68
C GLU A 442 -14.31 12.92 -9.98
N LEU A 443 -13.40 12.76 -10.97
CA LEU A 443 -13.70 11.91 -12.14
C LEU A 443 -13.81 10.44 -11.77
N ASP A 444 -13.16 10.02 -10.70
CA ASP A 444 -13.06 8.62 -10.31
C ASP A 444 -13.26 8.37 -8.81
N THR A 445 -13.42 7.10 -8.47
CA THR A 445 -13.57 6.61 -7.10
C THR A 445 -12.27 6.01 -6.56
N ASN A 446 -11.11 6.46 -7.02
CA ASN A 446 -9.80 5.88 -6.69
C ASN A 446 -9.50 5.82 -5.18
N ILE A 447 -10.10 6.69 -4.36
CA ILE A 447 -9.93 6.64 -2.90
C ILE A 447 -10.49 5.32 -2.34
N VAL A 448 -11.72 4.95 -2.72
CA VAL A 448 -12.33 3.72 -2.22
C VAL A 448 -11.74 2.49 -2.90
N GLU A 449 -11.41 2.55 -4.21
CA GLU A 449 -10.75 1.45 -4.91
C GLU A 449 -9.39 1.11 -4.28
N ARG A 450 -8.56 2.12 -3.98
CA ARG A 450 -7.29 1.92 -3.27
C ARG A 450 -7.47 1.39 -1.86
N GLY A 451 -8.49 1.88 -1.15
CA GLY A 451 -8.81 1.40 0.19
C GLY A 451 -9.28 -0.06 0.24
N ILE A 452 -9.89 -0.56 -0.83
CA ILE A 452 -10.32 -1.96 -0.96
C ILE A 452 -9.13 -2.91 -1.23
N ARG A 453 -8.04 -2.44 -1.83
CA ARG A 453 -6.88 -3.29 -2.18
C ARG A 453 -6.31 -4.09 -0.99
N PRO A 454 -6.09 -3.53 0.21
CA PRO A 454 -5.64 -4.30 1.36
C PRO A 454 -6.59 -5.45 1.73
N ILE A 455 -7.90 -5.26 1.57
CA ILE A 455 -8.90 -6.33 1.77
C ILE A 455 -8.67 -7.46 0.77
N VAL A 456 -8.45 -7.13 -0.51
CA VAL A 456 -8.19 -8.11 -1.59
C VAL A 456 -6.87 -8.84 -1.35
N LEU A 457 -5.81 -8.15 -0.93
CA LEU A 457 -4.51 -8.74 -0.61
C LEU A 457 -4.62 -9.68 0.60
N ASN A 458 -5.29 -9.26 1.66
CA ASN A 458 -5.50 -10.10 2.84
C ASN A 458 -6.28 -11.37 2.48
N ARG A 459 -7.27 -11.28 1.58
CA ARG A 459 -8.00 -12.43 1.07
C ARG A 459 -7.09 -13.42 0.34
N LYS A 460 -6.09 -12.95 -0.43
CA LYS A 460 -5.11 -13.83 -1.09
C LYS A 460 -4.26 -14.63 -0.08
N ASN A 461 -3.97 -14.05 1.09
CA ASN A 461 -3.19 -14.70 2.14
C ASN A 461 -4.03 -15.55 3.12
N ALA A 462 -5.23 -15.08 3.47
CA ALA A 462 -6.11 -15.70 4.45
C ALA A 462 -7.27 -16.50 3.83
N LEU A 463 -7.46 -16.42 2.52
CA LEU A 463 -8.45 -17.10 1.68
C LEU A 463 -9.91 -16.70 1.98
N PHE A 464 -10.37 -16.79 3.22
CA PHE A 464 -11.75 -16.50 3.63
C PHE A 464 -11.83 -16.06 5.09
N ALA A 465 -12.96 -15.46 5.48
CA ALA A 465 -13.33 -15.29 6.89
C ALA A 465 -13.97 -16.58 7.42
N GLY A 466 -13.69 -16.93 8.68
CA GLY A 466 -14.17 -18.18 9.27
C GLY A 466 -15.70 -18.24 9.46
N HIS A 467 -16.35 -17.07 9.64
CA HIS A 467 -17.81 -16.89 9.73
C HIS A 467 -18.14 -15.39 9.61
N ASP A 468 -19.45 -15.07 9.57
CA ASP A 468 -19.94 -13.69 9.38
C ASP A 468 -19.39 -12.71 10.41
N HIS A 469 -19.42 -13.06 11.72
CA HIS A 469 -18.84 -12.21 12.77
C HIS A 469 -17.33 -11.99 12.60
N GLY A 470 -16.60 -13.00 12.08
CA GLY A 470 -15.19 -12.83 11.72
C GLY A 470 -14.99 -11.81 10.61
N ALA A 471 -15.89 -11.74 9.65
CA ALA A 471 -15.89 -10.73 8.60
C ALA A 471 -16.28 -9.33 9.13
N GLU A 472 -17.25 -9.25 10.07
CA GLU A 472 -17.60 -8.00 10.76
C GLU A 472 -16.41 -7.45 11.58
N ASN A 473 -15.72 -8.32 12.33
CA ASN A 473 -14.51 -7.95 13.07
C ASN A 473 -13.41 -7.46 12.13
N TRP A 474 -13.25 -8.12 10.98
CA TRP A 474 -12.31 -7.68 9.96
C TRP A 474 -12.69 -6.29 9.44
N ALA A 475 -13.94 -6.05 9.07
CA ALA A 475 -14.42 -4.75 8.61
C ALA A 475 -14.11 -3.65 9.64
N CYS A 476 -14.42 -3.89 10.92
CA CYS A 476 -14.18 -2.96 12.03
C CYS A 476 -12.69 -2.57 12.12
N ILE A 477 -11.81 -3.56 12.27
CA ILE A 477 -10.39 -3.32 12.50
C ILE A 477 -9.72 -2.73 11.27
N ALA A 478 -10.03 -3.24 10.06
CA ALA A 478 -9.48 -2.72 8.82
C ALA A 478 -9.86 -1.26 8.58
N SER A 479 -11.07 -0.84 8.95
CA SER A 479 -11.51 0.57 8.84
C SER A 479 -10.61 1.51 9.62
N LEU A 480 -10.30 1.18 10.85
CA LEU A 480 -9.44 1.98 11.71
C LEU A 480 -8.00 2.01 11.18
N ILE A 481 -7.45 0.85 10.79
CA ILE A 481 -6.10 0.73 10.26
C ILE A 481 -5.94 1.51 8.93
N GLU A 482 -6.86 1.35 7.99
CA GLU A 482 -6.75 2.03 6.70
C GLU A 482 -6.98 3.54 6.85
N THR A 483 -7.83 3.97 7.77
CA THR A 483 -7.97 5.40 8.09
C THR A 483 -6.69 5.96 8.74
N CYS A 484 -6.02 5.20 9.62
CA CYS A 484 -4.70 5.57 10.15
C CYS A 484 -3.70 5.80 9.01
N LYS A 485 -3.62 4.88 8.05
CA LYS A 485 -2.72 5.02 6.89
C LYS A 485 -3.05 6.25 6.03
N LEU A 486 -4.33 6.54 5.79
CA LEU A 486 -4.78 7.71 5.04
C LEU A 486 -4.41 9.04 5.72
N THR A 487 -4.34 9.05 7.05
CA THR A 487 -4.03 10.22 7.88
C THR A 487 -2.57 10.26 8.36
N GLY A 488 -1.72 9.32 7.93
CA GLY A 488 -0.31 9.25 8.30
C GLY A 488 -0.06 8.85 9.75
N VAL A 489 -1.01 8.18 10.38
CA VAL A 489 -0.93 7.69 11.75
C VAL A 489 -0.36 6.27 11.78
N GLU A 490 0.58 6.00 12.70
CA GLU A 490 1.11 4.66 12.88
C GLU A 490 0.05 3.77 13.57
N PRO A 491 -0.44 2.70 12.91
CA PRO A 491 -1.59 1.95 13.40
C PRO A 491 -1.37 1.21 14.73
N GLN A 492 -0.16 0.75 15.01
CA GLN A 492 0.10 -0.01 16.25
C GLN A 492 0.09 0.91 17.47
N ALA A 493 0.72 2.08 17.39
CA ALA A 493 0.69 3.07 18.45
C ALA A 493 -0.72 3.56 18.72
N TYR A 494 -1.47 3.85 17.65
CA TYR A 494 -2.86 4.25 17.70
C TYR A 494 -3.75 3.20 18.40
N LEU A 495 -3.74 1.96 17.91
CA LEU A 495 -4.58 0.90 18.48
C LEU A 495 -4.20 0.58 19.93
N THR A 496 -2.91 0.64 20.28
CA THR A 496 -2.46 0.43 21.66
C THR A 496 -3.05 1.49 22.59
N ASP A 497 -2.96 2.76 22.23
CA ASP A 497 -3.47 3.87 23.05
C ASP A 497 -4.99 3.85 23.13
N VAL A 498 -5.67 3.66 22.00
CA VAL A 498 -7.13 3.61 21.95
C VAL A 498 -7.69 2.45 22.78
N LEU A 499 -7.14 1.23 22.65
CA LEU A 499 -7.53 0.10 23.49
C LEU A 499 -7.29 0.40 24.96
N THR A 500 -6.17 1.01 25.32
CA THR A 500 -5.86 1.39 26.69
C THR A 500 -6.85 2.43 27.23
N LYS A 501 -7.21 3.44 26.45
CA LYS A 501 -8.20 4.46 26.81
C LYS A 501 -9.59 3.85 27.01
N LEU A 502 -10.06 3.03 26.09
CA LEU A 502 -11.37 2.37 26.16
C LEU A 502 -11.47 1.47 27.42
N LEU A 503 -10.43 0.71 27.66
CA LEU A 503 -10.32 -0.17 28.83
C LEU A 503 -10.41 0.61 30.16
N ASN A 504 -9.87 1.80 30.20
CA ASN A 504 -9.95 2.72 31.34
C ASN A 504 -11.21 3.61 31.31
N LEU A 505 -12.29 3.11 30.72
CA LEU A 505 -13.61 3.73 30.70
C LEU A 505 -13.63 5.12 30.04
N TRP A 506 -12.97 5.25 28.87
CA TRP A 506 -13.01 6.50 28.10
C TRP A 506 -14.47 6.92 27.84
N PRO A 507 -14.86 8.19 28.14
CA PRO A 507 -16.24 8.61 28.01
C PRO A 507 -16.77 8.51 26.56
N ALA A 508 -17.95 7.93 26.40
CA ALA A 508 -18.60 7.83 25.08
C ALA A 508 -18.80 9.19 24.40
N SER A 509 -19.01 10.26 25.20
CA SER A 509 -19.12 11.65 24.70
C SER A 509 -17.81 12.20 24.11
N ARG A 510 -16.67 11.52 24.32
CA ARG A 510 -15.34 11.95 23.86
C ARG A 510 -14.75 11.01 22.79
N LEU A 511 -15.57 10.17 22.14
CA LEU A 511 -15.11 9.27 21.07
C LEU A 511 -14.50 10.01 19.89
N ASP A 512 -14.88 11.26 19.66
CA ASP A 512 -14.32 12.11 18.60
C ASP A 512 -12.82 12.32 18.75
N GLU A 513 -12.33 12.38 19.97
CA GLU A 513 -10.90 12.52 20.29
C GLU A 513 -10.10 11.24 19.97
N LEU A 514 -10.78 10.10 19.82
CA LEU A 514 -10.16 8.83 19.43
C LEU A 514 -10.10 8.63 17.92
N MET A 515 -10.63 9.56 17.11
CA MET A 515 -10.46 9.46 15.66
C MET A 515 -8.99 9.59 15.26
N PRO A 516 -8.50 8.84 14.24
CA PRO A 516 -7.08 8.84 13.88
C PRO A 516 -6.46 10.22 13.70
N TRP A 517 -7.17 11.14 13.07
CA TRP A 517 -6.70 12.53 12.87
C TRP A 517 -6.66 13.35 14.16
N ALA A 518 -7.62 13.16 15.06
CA ALA A 518 -7.65 13.85 16.36
C ALA A 518 -6.54 13.31 17.27
N TRP A 519 -6.35 11.99 17.27
CA TRP A 519 -5.26 11.34 17.97
C TRP A 519 -3.88 11.84 17.49
N ALA A 520 -3.69 11.99 16.17
CA ALA A 520 -2.46 12.53 15.60
C ALA A 520 -2.18 13.96 16.07
N ALA A 521 -3.20 14.81 16.10
CA ALA A 521 -3.08 16.20 16.57
C ALA A 521 -2.64 16.26 18.06
N GLU A 522 -3.28 15.44 18.92
CA GLU A 522 -2.93 15.35 20.34
C GLU A 522 -1.47 14.90 20.54
N HIS A 523 -1.05 13.86 19.83
CA HIS A 523 0.31 13.31 19.97
C HIS A 523 1.40 14.20 19.38
N SER A 524 1.09 14.94 18.32
CA SER A 524 2.01 15.93 17.77
C SER A 524 2.22 17.10 18.72
N ALA A 525 1.14 17.58 19.35
CA ALA A 525 1.22 18.63 20.37
C ALA A 525 2.05 18.19 21.59
N ARG A 526 1.89 16.95 22.05
CA ARG A 526 2.68 16.40 23.16
C ARG A 526 4.17 16.28 22.84
N LYS A 527 4.53 15.89 21.60
CA LYS A 527 5.93 15.83 21.16
C LYS A 527 6.61 17.20 21.08
N LEU A 528 5.86 18.26 20.81
CA LEU A 528 6.38 19.64 20.79
C LEU A 528 6.51 20.22 22.19
N ALA A 529 5.77 19.71 23.18
CA ALA A 529 5.79 20.16 24.57
C ALA A 529 6.80 19.41 25.46
N ALA A 530 7.35 18.29 24.99
CA ALA A 530 8.37 17.48 25.66
C ALA A 530 9.78 17.74 25.13
#